data_b1802560d480757d764110134cce4869
#
_entry.id   b1802560d480757d764110134cce4869
#
_cell.length_a   1.000
_cell.length_b   1.000
_cell.length_c   1.000
_cell.angle_alpha   90.00
_cell.angle_beta   90.00
_cell.angle_gamma   90.00
#
_symmetry.space_group_name_H-M   'P 1'
#
loop_
_entity.id
_entity.type
_entity.pdbx_description
1 polymer ?
#
loop_
_entity_poly.entity_id
_entity_poly.type
_entity_poly.pdbx_seq_one_letter_code
_entity_poly.pdbx_strand_id
1 'polypeptide(L)'
;GVRNSSESDLISRVKTRMDRFLKYGTTTVECKSGYGLNTDSELKSLKVIDEVNRFHEIDMVPTFMGGHAYPPEFKDNHDGYVDLICNEMIPAVSDQGIAKFNDVFCENGYFTVEQTKRILDAGKVHGLIPRIHADEFEDSGAAELAGETGSISADHLMAVSDEGIQKLAENRTIATLLPGTTFFLGKSGYAPYLKLKEAGVDVALATDFNPGSCYIQSMPFILSLSCIYLKMPILDAIMAATFTSAKSLQLENEVGSIEIGKKADILVWNIERTVQIPFLISDHSIQSIIKNGSIVS
;
A
#
# COMPACT_ATOMS: atom_id res chain seq x y z
N GLY A 1 13.10 17.47 2.89
CA GLY A 1 11.86 16.81 2.50
C GLY A 1 11.55 17.01 1.02
N VAL A 2 10.47 16.41 0.52
CA VAL A 2 10.07 16.41 -0.91
C VAL A 2 10.01 17.81 -1.51
N ARG A 3 9.44 18.79 -0.79
CA ARG A 3 9.29 20.18 -1.26
C ARG A 3 10.62 20.80 -1.76
N ASN A 4 11.70 20.55 -1.03
CA ASN A 4 13.01 21.18 -1.24
C ASN A 4 14.01 20.30 -2.02
N SER A 5 13.61 19.07 -2.40
CA SER A 5 14.47 18.19 -3.19
C SER A 5 14.23 18.42 -4.69
N SER A 6 15.30 18.34 -5.49
CA SER A 6 15.19 18.31 -6.93
C SER A 6 14.55 17.02 -7.42
N GLU A 7 13.96 17.01 -8.62
CA GLU A 7 13.45 15.78 -9.24
C GLU A 7 14.56 14.74 -9.39
N SER A 8 15.76 15.14 -9.83
CA SER A 8 16.91 14.25 -9.99
C SER A 8 17.34 13.57 -8.70
N ASP A 9 17.33 14.29 -7.56
CA ASP A 9 17.64 13.71 -6.26
C ASP A 9 16.58 12.70 -5.84
N LEU A 10 15.30 13.03 -6.09
CA LEU A 10 14.19 12.11 -5.77
C LEU A 10 14.24 10.85 -6.64
N ILE A 11 14.49 10.98 -7.95
CA ILE A 11 14.66 9.86 -8.88
C ILE A 11 15.77 8.92 -8.39
N SER A 12 16.95 9.46 -8.05
CA SER A 12 18.07 8.67 -7.55
C SER A 12 17.72 7.90 -6.27
N ARG A 13 17.02 8.56 -5.35
CA ARG A 13 16.57 7.93 -4.08
C ARG A 13 15.51 6.86 -4.30
N VAL A 14 14.52 7.11 -5.17
CA VAL A 14 13.48 6.11 -5.50
C VAL A 14 14.13 4.91 -6.18
N LYS A 15 14.99 5.11 -7.18
CA LYS A 15 15.73 4.04 -7.84
C LYS A 15 16.46 3.15 -6.82
N THR A 16 17.27 3.74 -5.94
CA THR A 16 18.03 2.99 -4.92
C THR A 16 17.12 2.15 -4.02
N ARG A 17 15.93 2.64 -3.69
CA ARG A 17 14.95 1.89 -2.89
C ARG A 17 14.34 0.75 -3.69
N MET A 18 14.02 0.98 -4.96
CA MET A 18 13.49 -0.05 -5.86
C MET A 18 14.52 -1.16 -6.12
N ASP A 19 15.81 -0.82 -6.31
CA ASP A 19 16.90 -1.81 -6.38
C ASP A 19 16.89 -2.76 -5.15
N ARG A 20 16.61 -2.21 -3.95
CA ARG A 20 16.53 -3.03 -2.74
C ARG A 20 15.26 -3.85 -2.65
N PHE A 21 14.10 -3.30 -3.06
CA PHE A 21 12.86 -4.06 -3.14
C PHE A 21 13.00 -5.25 -4.11
N LEU A 22 13.60 -5.02 -5.28
CA LEU A 22 13.87 -6.08 -6.25
C LEU A 22 14.73 -7.18 -5.64
N LYS A 23 15.83 -6.81 -4.95
CA LYS A 23 16.69 -7.78 -4.26
C LYS A 23 15.94 -8.65 -3.24
N TYR A 24 14.85 -8.15 -2.64
CA TYR A 24 13.98 -8.90 -1.73
C TYR A 24 12.80 -9.58 -2.43
N GLY A 25 12.81 -9.65 -3.77
CA GLY A 25 11.83 -10.39 -4.57
C GLY A 25 10.54 -9.63 -4.91
N THR A 26 10.47 -8.32 -4.64
CA THR A 26 9.32 -7.52 -5.06
C THR A 26 9.44 -7.15 -6.54
N THR A 27 8.47 -7.54 -7.36
CA THR A 27 8.44 -7.27 -8.81
C THR A 27 7.41 -6.23 -9.21
N THR A 28 6.42 -5.98 -8.34
CA THR A 28 5.39 -4.94 -8.50
C THR A 28 5.14 -4.28 -7.15
N VAL A 29 5.06 -2.95 -7.10
CA VAL A 29 4.88 -2.19 -5.87
C VAL A 29 3.95 -1.01 -6.06
N GLU A 30 3.05 -0.77 -5.09
CA GLU A 30 2.34 0.49 -4.98
C GLU A 30 3.26 1.57 -4.40
N CYS A 31 3.29 2.73 -5.02
CA CYS A 31 4.08 3.88 -4.58
C CYS A 31 3.16 5.08 -4.32
N LYS A 32 3.09 5.51 -3.05
CA LYS A 32 2.23 6.63 -2.64
C LYS A 32 3.02 7.94 -2.63
N SER A 33 2.37 9.05 -3.01
CA SER A 33 2.79 10.41 -2.72
C SER A 33 2.54 10.75 -1.23
N GLY A 34 2.24 11.99 -0.85
CA GLY A 34 1.78 12.30 0.50
C GLY A 34 2.81 12.91 1.46
N TYR A 35 3.98 13.25 0.95
CA TYR A 35 5.04 13.90 1.74
C TYR A 35 5.34 15.34 1.30
N GLY A 36 4.69 15.82 0.25
CA GLY A 36 4.76 17.19 -0.23
C GLY A 36 3.69 18.08 0.38
N LEU A 37 2.48 17.58 0.45
CA LEU A 37 1.31 18.21 1.05
C LEU A 37 1.00 19.60 0.46
N ASN A 38 1.28 19.79 -0.81
CA ASN A 38 0.82 20.87 -1.68
C ASN A 38 0.81 20.39 -3.12
N THR A 39 0.07 21.07 -3.98
CA THR A 39 -0.18 20.66 -5.38
C THR A 39 1.10 20.35 -6.14
N ASP A 40 2.05 21.29 -6.20
CA ASP A 40 3.29 21.12 -6.98
C ASP A 40 4.15 19.94 -6.50
N SER A 41 4.23 19.73 -5.18
CA SER A 41 5.08 18.69 -4.60
C SER A 41 4.46 17.30 -4.69
N GLU A 42 3.14 17.20 -4.65
CA GLU A 42 2.42 15.95 -4.88
C GLU A 42 2.52 15.53 -6.35
N LEU A 43 2.29 16.45 -7.30
CA LEU A 43 2.48 16.22 -8.74
C LEU A 43 3.94 15.84 -9.07
N LYS A 44 4.92 16.51 -8.44
CA LYS A 44 6.34 16.17 -8.55
C LYS A 44 6.63 14.76 -8.06
N SER A 45 6.04 14.34 -6.93
CA SER A 45 6.22 13.00 -6.39
C SER A 45 5.69 11.93 -7.35
N LEU A 46 4.49 12.12 -7.88
CA LEU A 46 3.89 11.21 -8.84
C LEU A 46 4.71 11.15 -10.15
N LYS A 47 5.16 12.30 -10.65
CA LYS A 47 6.04 12.37 -11.83
C LYS A 47 7.34 11.58 -11.62
N VAL A 48 7.99 11.73 -10.46
CA VAL A 48 9.22 11.00 -10.13
C VAL A 48 8.98 9.49 -10.10
N ILE A 49 7.85 9.02 -9.55
CA ILE A 49 7.47 7.61 -9.56
C ILE A 49 7.33 7.11 -11.00
N ASP A 50 6.60 7.84 -11.86
CA ASP A 50 6.38 7.48 -13.27
C ASP A 50 7.71 7.48 -14.06
N GLU A 51 8.58 8.46 -13.85
CA GLU A 51 9.87 8.50 -14.51
C GLU A 51 10.75 7.31 -14.14
N VAL A 52 10.82 6.93 -12.85
CA VAL A 52 11.58 5.74 -12.44
C VAL A 52 10.95 4.46 -12.99
N ASN A 53 9.61 4.38 -12.99
CA ASN A 53 8.87 3.23 -13.54
C ASN A 53 9.18 2.93 -15.01
N ARG A 54 9.55 3.95 -15.80
CA ARG A 54 9.87 3.79 -17.23
C ARG A 54 11.19 3.06 -17.51
N PHE A 55 12.13 3.05 -16.56
CA PHE A 55 13.45 2.45 -16.76
C PHE A 55 13.84 1.42 -15.71
N HIS A 56 13.05 1.24 -14.66
CA HIS A 56 13.32 0.26 -13.61
C HIS A 56 12.60 -1.05 -13.89
N GLU A 57 13.19 -2.17 -13.46
CA GLU A 57 12.61 -3.51 -13.66
C GLU A 57 11.32 -3.75 -12.84
N ILE A 58 11.17 -3.08 -11.68
CA ILE A 58 9.94 -3.16 -10.88
C ILE A 58 8.84 -2.34 -11.53
N ASP A 59 7.64 -2.91 -11.69
CA ASP A 59 6.44 -2.16 -12.03
C ASP A 59 5.98 -1.35 -10.79
N MET A 60 5.90 -0.03 -10.93
CA MET A 60 5.40 0.87 -9.88
C MET A 60 3.99 1.35 -10.20
N VAL A 61 3.08 1.23 -9.25
CA VAL A 61 1.68 1.69 -9.37
C VAL A 61 1.50 2.95 -8.52
N PRO A 62 1.38 4.13 -9.14
CA PRO A 62 1.30 5.39 -8.42
C PRO A 62 -0.06 5.58 -7.73
N THR A 63 -0.02 6.03 -6.47
CA THR A 63 -1.18 6.41 -5.67
C THR A 63 -1.02 7.85 -5.18
N PHE A 64 -2.01 8.69 -5.42
CA PHE A 64 -2.08 10.01 -4.83
C PHE A 64 -2.53 9.91 -3.37
N MET A 65 -1.79 10.54 -2.46
CA MET A 65 -2.09 10.54 -1.03
C MET A 65 -1.93 11.96 -0.43
N GLY A 66 -2.51 12.98 -1.04
CA GLY A 66 -2.53 14.33 -0.48
C GLY A 66 -3.21 14.40 0.90
N GLY A 67 -4.12 13.47 1.16
CA GLY A 67 -4.78 13.26 2.45
C GLY A 67 -3.95 12.47 3.47
N HIS A 68 -2.63 12.69 3.55
CA HIS A 68 -1.74 11.96 4.47
C HIS A 68 -1.59 12.66 5.83
N ALA A 69 -1.45 13.97 5.83
CA ALA A 69 -1.33 14.79 7.05
C ALA A 69 -1.70 16.24 6.73
N TYR A 70 -1.92 17.05 7.77
CA TYR A 70 -2.09 18.49 7.59
C TYR A 70 -0.73 19.18 7.55
N PRO A 71 -0.44 19.97 6.51
CA PRO A 71 0.78 20.74 6.46
C PRO A 71 0.73 21.93 7.42
N PRO A 72 1.89 22.46 7.88
CA PRO A 72 1.94 23.55 8.85
C PRO A 72 1.12 24.79 8.47
N GLU A 73 0.93 25.05 7.18
CA GLU A 73 0.16 26.17 6.64
C GLU A 73 -1.34 26.06 6.94
N PHE A 74 -1.82 24.84 7.19
CA PHE A 74 -3.23 24.52 7.44
C PHE A 74 -3.49 23.95 8.84
N LYS A 75 -2.53 24.07 9.77
CA LYS A 75 -2.66 23.54 11.14
C LYS A 75 -3.90 24.02 11.89
N ASP A 76 -4.36 25.24 11.60
CA ASP A 76 -5.53 25.86 12.21
C ASP A 76 -6.73 25.96 11.25
N ASN A 77 -6.65 25.33 10.07
CA ASN A 77 -7.70 25.32 9.04
C ASN A 77 -7.72 24.00 8.26
N HIS A 78 -8.07 22.91 8.94
CA HIS A 78 -8.10 21.57 8.35
C HIS A 78 -9.07 21.47 7.16
N ASP A 79 -10.26 22.06 7.26
CA ASP A 79 -11.23 22.05 6.16
C ASP A 79 -10.74 22.81 4.93
N GLY A 80 -9.99 23.90 5.10
CA GLY A 80 -9.35 24.61 4.00
C GLY A 80 -8.33 23.74 3.27
N TYR A 81 -7.63 22.83 3.98
CA TYR A 81 -6.74 21.86 3.35
C TYR A 81 -7.52 20.78 2.59
N VAL A 82 -8.62 20.29 3.15
CA VAL A 82 -9.54 19.35 2.45
C VAL A 82 -10.09 20.01 1.18
N ASP A 83 -10.48 21.28 1.25
CA ASP A 83 -10.92 22.06 0.09
C ASP A 83 -9.82 22.16 -0.99
N LEU A 84 -8.56 22.39 -0.59
CA LEU A 84 -7.41 22.41 -1.50
C LEU A 84 -7.20 21.04 -2.16
N ILE A 85 -7.29 19.94 -1.40
CA ILE A 85 -7.18 18.59 -1.96
C ILE A 85 -8.28 18.34 -2.98
N CYS A 86 -9.54 18.62 -2.62
CA CYS A 86 -10.70 18.31 -3.47
C CYS A 86 -10.78 19.18 -4.73
N ASN A 87 -10.50 20.49 -4.60
CA ASN A 87 -10.78 21.46 -5.65
C ASN A 87 -9.57 21.83 -6.51
N GLU A 88 -8.35 21.51 -6.05
CA GLU A 88 -7.13 21.84 -6.77
C GLU A 88 -6.23 20.61 -7.02
N MET A 89 -5.83 19.88 -5.94
CA MET A 89 -4.88 18.77 -6.10
C MET A 89 -5.47 17.63 -6.93
N ILE A 90 -6.67 17.14 -6.60
CA ILE A 90 -7.30 16.01 -7.29
C ILE A 90 -7.54 16.31 -8.77
N PRO A 91 -8.12 17.47 -9.18
CA PRO A 91 -8.19 17.85 -10.59
C PRO A 91 -6.82 17.83 -11.28
N ALA A 92 -5.80 18.45 -10.67
CA ALA A 92 -4.45 18.51 -11.23
C ALA A 92 -3.79 17.12 -11.36
N VAL A 93 -4.01 16.23 -10.38
CA VAL A 93 -3.56 14.82 -10.42
C VAL A 93 -4.26 14.04 -11.53
N SER A 94 -5.57 14.25 -11.69
CA SER A 94 -6.34 13.66 -12.79
C SER A 94 -5.85 14.14 -14.15
N ASP A 95 -5.61 15.44 -14.30
CA ASP A 95 -5.06 16.02 -15.54
C ASP A 95 -3.64 15.51 -15.84
N GLN A 96 -2.83 15.26 -14.80
CA GLN A 96 -1.51 14.64 -14.94
C GLN A 96 -1.60 13.19 -15.44
N GLY A 97 -2.67 12.44 -15.10
CA GLY A 97 -2.96 11.12 -15.62
C GLY A 97 -1.99 10.01 -15.17
N ILE A 98 -1.25 10.20 -14.07
CA ILE A 98 -0.27 9.25 -13.55
C ILE A 98 -0.86 8.37 -12.45
N ALA A 99 -1.52 8.96 -11.46
CA ALA A 99 -2.05 8.23 -10.32
C ALA A 99 -3.25 7.36 -10.71
N LYS A 100 -3.28 6.12 -10.25
CA LYS A 100 -4.41 5.20 -10.39
C LYS A 100 -5.37 5.29 -9.23
N PHE A 101 -4.83 5.50 -8.03
CA PHE A 101 -5.57 5.48 -6.78
C PHE A 101 -5.51 6.82 -6.06
N ASN A 102 -6.52 7.05 -5.20
CA ASN A 102 -6.55 8.13 -4.22
C ASN A 102 -6.67 7.52 -2.82
N ASP A 103 -5.75 7.85 -1.92
CA ASP A 103 -5.66 7.31 -0.58
C ASP A 103 -5.72 8.43 0.47
N VAL A 104 -6.33 8.14 1.62
CA VAL A 104 -6.49 9.08 2.73
C VAL A 104 -6.19 8.39 4.04
N PHE A 105 -5.47 9.06 4.94
CA PHE A 105 -5.22 8.61 6.31
C PHE A 105 -6.38 9.01 7.22
N CYS A 106 -7.38 8.12 7.31
CA CYS A 106 -8.55 8.29 8.16
C CYS A 106 -8.28 7.78 9.57
N GLU A 107 -7.96 8.67 10.51
CA GLU A 107 -7.58 8.31 11.86
C GLU A 107 -7.77 9.50 12.81
N ASN A 108 -7.97 9.25 14.11
CA ASN A 108 -8.00 10.28 15.12
C ASN A 108 -6.73 11.13 15.13
N GLY A 109 -6.89 12.46 15.03
CA GLY A 109 -5.76 13.39 14.90
C GLY A 109 -5.27 13.61 13.47
N TYR A 110 -5.80 12.89 12.50
CA TYR A 110 -5.62 13.05 11.06
C TYR A 110 -6.95 13.44 10.39
N PHE A 111 -7.33 12.80 9.29
CA PHE A 111 -8.58 13.12 8.60
C PHE A 111 -9.76 12.41 9.25
N THR A 112 -10.86 13.14 9.49
CA THR A 112 -12.12 12.55 9.97
C THR A 112 -12.78 11.71 8.89
N VAL A 113 -13.78 10.90 9.28
CA VAL A 113 -14.60 10.11 8.35
C VAL A 113 -15.27 11.01 7.30
N GLU A 114 -15.81 12.16 7.71
CA GLU A 114 -16.47 13.11 6.80
C GLU A 114 -15.50 13.75 5.82
N GLN A 115 -14.32 14.17 6.30
CA GLN A 115 -13.28 14.75 5.46
C GLN A 115 -12.72 13.71 4.49
N THR A 116 -12.48 12.49 4.96
CA THR A 116 -12.03 11.36 4.15
C THR A 116 -13.05 11.05 3.05
N LYS A 117 -14.33 10.96 3.41
CA LYS A 117 -15.41 10.73 2.43
C LYS A 117 -15.43 11.80 1.34
N ARG A 118 -15.29 13.08 1.70
CA ARG A 118 -15.23 14.19 0.71
C ARG A 118 -14.07 14.03 -0.26
N ILE A 119 -12.88 13.67 0.24
CA ILE A 119 -11.67 13.50 -0.57
C ILE A 119 -11.81 12.28 -1.50
N LEU A 120 -12.31 11.16 -0.99
CA LEU A 120 -12.51 9.94 -1.79
C LEU A 120 -13.58 10.14 -2.86
N ASP A 121 -14.69 10.83 -2.53
CA ASP A 121 -15.74 11.11 -3.49
C ASP A 121 -15.27 12.08 -4.59
N ALA A 122 -14.47 13.10 -4.24
CA ALA A 122 -13.82 13.96 -5.23
C ALA A 122 -12.89 13.15 -6.15
N GLY A 123 -12.06 12.24 -5.58
CA GLY A 123 -11.20 11.35 -6.36
C GLY A 123 -11.98 10.50 -7.36
N LYS A 124 -13.11 9.90 -6.94
CA LYS A 124 -13.97 9.08 -7.82
C LYS A 124 -14.53 9.88 -8.99
N VAL A 125 -14.96 11.13 -8.76
CA VAL A 125 -15.46 12.02 -9.83
C VAL A 125 -14.38 12.25 -10.89
N HIS A 126 -13.11 12.25 -10.49
CA HIS A 126 -11.95 12.43 -11.35
C HIS A 126 -11.30 11.12 -11.82
N GLY A 127 -11.97 9.97 -11.63
CA GLY A 127 -11.53 8.66 -12.13
C GLY A 127 -10.48 7.96 -11.28
N LEU A 128 -10.16 8.46 -10.09
CA LEU A 128 -9.25 7.81 -9.16
C LEU A 128 -10.00 6.76 -8.32
N ILE A 129 -9.37 5.61 -8.12
CA ILE A 129 -9.93 4.51 -7.34
C ILE A 129 -9.63 4.74 -5.85
N PRO A 130 -10.64 4.69 -4.95
CA PRO A 130 -10.44 4.98 -3.54
C PRO A 130 -9.70 3.86 -2.82
N ARG A 131 -8.79 4.25 -1.92
CA ARG A 131 -8.11 3.45 -0.91
C ARG A 131 -8.17 4.22 0.41
N ILE A 132 -7.91 3.55 1.53
CA ILE A 132 -7.98 4.20 2.84
C ILE A 132 -7.00 3.55 3.82
N HIS A 133 -6.23 4.35 4.56
CA HIS A 133 -5.60 3.92 5.79
C HIS A 133 -6.66 3.97 6.88
N ALA A 134 -6.95 2.83 7.51
CA ALA A 134 -8.10 2.65 8.35
C ALA A 134 -7.73 2.00 9.69
N ASP A 135 -8.21 2.59 10.78
CA ASP A 135 -8.19 2.01 12.12
C ASP A 135 -6.79 1.48 12.52
N GLU A 136 -5.75 2.29 12.24
CA GLU A 136 -4.37 1.94 12.56
C GLU A 136 -4.11 1.99 14.07
N PHE A 137 -4.63 3.01 14.74
CA PHE A 137 -4.39 3.22 16.17
C PHE A 137 -5.64 3.04 17.00
N GLU A 138 -6.79 3.48 16.51
CA GLU A 138 -8.09 3.42 17.19
C GLU A 138 -9.17 3.06 16.18
N ASP A 139 -10.28 2.50 16.68
CA ASP A 139 -11.50 2.31 15.89
C ASP A 139 -12.12 3.69 15.61
N SER A 140 -11.91 4.19 14.41
CA SER A 140 -12.36 5.51 13.97
C SER A 140 -13.57 5.46 13.03
N GLY A 141 -14.07 4.28 12.69
CA GLY A 141 -15.11 4.06 11.67
C GLY A 141 -14.56 4.11 10.25
N ALA A 142 -13.24 4.06 10.09
CA ALA A 142 -12.60 4.16 8.78
C ALA A 142 -12.79 2.89 7.94
N ALA A 143 -12.85 1.71 8.56
CA ALA A 143 -13.14 0.45 7.88
C ALA A 143 -14.59 0.41 7.36
N GLU A 144 -15.55 0.91 8.14
CA GLU A 144 -16.94 1.08 7.70
C GLU A 144 -17.02 2.00 6.48
N LEU A 145 -16.34 3.16 6.55
CA LEU A 145 -16.27 4.10 5.43
C LEU A 145 -15.65 3.46 4.19
N ALA A 146 -14.59 2.64 4.36
CA ALA A 146 -13.97 1.93 3.24
C ALA A 146 -14.98 1.04 2.50
N GLY A 147 -15.81 0.30 3.23
CA GLY A 147 -16.89 -0.47 2.66
C GLY A 147 -17.93 0.41 1.96
N GLU A 148 -18.42 1.46 2.61
CA GLU A 148 -19.47 2.35 2.09
C GLU A 148 -19.03 3.11 0.84
N THR A 149 -17.77 3.51 0.76
CA THR A 149 -17.23 4.23 -0.41
C THR A 149 -16.85 3.32 -1.56
N GLY A 150 -16.89 1.98 -1.36
CA GLY A 150 -16.40 1.01 -2.34
C GLY A 150 -14.89 1.13 -2.56
N SER A 151 -14.15 1.43 -1.50
CA SER A 151 -12.70 1.44 -1.54
C SER A 151 -12.17 0.06 -1.90
N ILE A 152 -11.18 0.01 -2.81
CA ILE A 152 -10.59 -1.27 -3.23
C ILE A 152 -9.85 -1.95 -2.09
N SER A 153 -9.26 -1.17 -1.18
CA SER A 153 -8.51 -1.64 -0.03
C SER A 153 -8.69 -0.73 1.17
N ALA A 154 -8.68 -1.34 2.36
CA ALA A 154 -8.49 -0.72 3.65
C ALA A 154 -7.19 -1.24 4.24
N ASP A 155 -6.27 -0.34 4.55
CA ASP A 155 -4.91 -0.67 4.95
C ASP A 155 -4.78 -0.53 6.49
N HIS A 156 -3.93 -1.33 7.16
CA HIS A 156 -3.65 -1.46 8.60
C HIS A 156 -4.66 -2.31 9.38
N LEU A 157 -5.81 -1.78 9.77
CA LEU A 157 -6.91 -2.49 10.44
C LEU A 157 -6.55 -3.10 11.82
N MET A 158 -5.59 -2.51 12.53
CA MET A 158 -5.16 -3.05 13.84
C MET A 158 -6.24 -2.87 14.92
N ALA A 159 -7.06 -1.82 14.82
CA ALA A 159 -8.14 -1.50 15.75
C ALA A 159 -9.54 -1.70 15.16
N VAL A 160 -9.66 -2.36 14.01
CA VAL A 160 -10.94 -2.54 13.29
C VAL A 160 -12.01 -3.21 14.14
N SER A 161 -13.24 -2.66 14.12
CA SER A 161 -14.42 -3.20 14.79
C SER A 161 -14.98 -4.44 14.07
N ASP A 162 -15.83 -5.19 14.75
CA ASP A 162 -16.57 -6.30 14.12
C ASP A 162 -17.54 -5.76 13.04
N GLU A 163 -18.09 -4.54 13.22
CA GLU A 163 -18.92 -3.86 12.21
C GLU A 163 -18.09 -3.48 10.99
N GLY A 164 -16.91 -2.91 11.19
CA GLY A 164 -15.97 -2.60 10.10
C GLY A 164 -15.61 -3.83 9.29
N ILE A 165 -15.28 -4.95 9.95
CA ILE A 165 -15.02 -6.24 9.30
C ILE A 165 -16.20 -6.67 8.42
N GLN A 166 -17.43 -6.57 8.96
CA GLN A 166 -18.63 -6.92 8.22
C GLN A 166 -18.81 -6.04 6.97
N LYS A 167 -18.60 -4.72 7.10
CA LYS A 167 -18.69 -3.77 5.98
C LYS A 167 -17.66 -4.06 4.90
N LEU A 168 -16.42 -4.39 5.27
CA LEU A 168 -15.38 -4.80 4.32
C LEU A 168 -15.81 -6.06 3.55
N ALA A 169 -16.35 -7.07 4.24
CA ALA A 169 -16.82 -8.31 3.63
C ALA A 169 -17.98 -8.09 2.65
N GLU A 170 -19.02 -7.34 3.07
CA GLU A 170 -20.22 -7.03 2.28
C GLU A 170 -19.84 -6.33 0.97
N ASN A 171 -18.85 -5.44 0.99
CA ASN A 171 -18.44 -4.63 -0.14
C ASN A 171 -17.21 -5.16 -0.88
N ARG A 172 -16.67 -6.31 -0.47
CA ARG A 172 -15.47 -6.94 -1.05
C ARG A 172 -14.23 -6.04 -1.03
N THR A 173 -14.15 -5.16 -0.04
CA THR A 173 -12.97 -4.34 0.19
C THR A 173 -11.84 -5.25 0.72
N ILE A 174 -10.66 -5.15 0.14
CA ILE A 174 -9.50 -5.97 0.51
C ILE A 174 -8.88 -5.39 1.78
N ALA A 175 -8.58 -6.24 2.76
CA ALA A 175 -7.84 -5.87 3.94
C ALA A 175 -6.34 -5.99 3.68
N THR A 176 -5.61 -4.87 3.55
CA THR A 176 -4.15 -4.91 3.39
C THR A 176 -3.48 -4.79 4.76
N LEU A 177 -2.96 -5.92 5.27
CA LEU A 177 -2.36 -5.97 6.60
C LEU A 177 -0.87 -5.64 6.55
N LEU A 178 -0.41 -4.87 7.53
CA LEU A 178 0.92 -4.26 7.58
C LEU A 178 1.66 -4.65 8.89
N PRO A 179 1.94 -5.95 9.12
CA PRO A 179 2.53 -6.40 10.38
C PRO A 179 3.95 -5.84 10.62
N GLY A 180 4.60 -5.37 9.56
CA GLY A 180 5.89 -4.68 9.65
C GLY A 180 5.82 -3.39 10.45
N THR A 181 4.75 -2.61 10.30
CA THR A 181 4.51 -1.35 11.01
C THR A 181 4.32 -1.60 12.50
N THR A 182 3.43 -2.53 12.86
CA THR A 182 3.21 -2.93 14.26
C THR A 182 4.50 -3.38 14.92
N PHE A 183 5.30 -4.21 14.22
CA PHE A 183 6.59 -4.69 14.70
C PHE A 183 7.61 -3.54 14.88
N PHE A 184 7.76 -2.69 13.87
CA PHE A 184 8.74 -1.60 13.87
C PHE A 184 8.46 -0.57 14.97
N LEU A 185 7.18 -0.30 15.23
CA LEU A 185 6.74 0.59 16.31
C LEU A 185 6.78 -0.07 17.72
N GLY A 186 7.13 -1.35 17.81
CA GLY A 186 7.18 -2.09 19.08
C GLY A 186 5.81 -2.28 19.73
N LYS A 187 4.72 -2.24 18.94
CA LYS A 187 3.35 -2.45 19.43
C LYS A 187 3.00 -3.93 19.48
N SER A 188 2.04 -4.29 20.34
CA SER A 188 1.58 -5.67 20.52
C SER A 188 0.24 -5.98 19.86
N GLY A 189 -0.55 -4.96 19.48
CA GLY A 189 -1.86 -5.13 18.82
C GLY A 189 -1.66 -5.30 17.30
N TYR A 190 -1.83 -6.52 16.81
CA TYR A 190 -1.80 -6.84 15.39
C TYR A 190 -3.22 -6.92 14.82
N ALA A 191 -3.39 -6.65 13.53
CA ALA A 191 -4.66 -6.77 12.86
C ALA A 191 -5.28 -8.18 13.02
N PRO A 192 -6.61 -8.29 13.19
CA PRO A 192 -7.29 -9.55 13.53
C PRO A 192 -7.52 -10.44 12.31
N TYR A 193 -6.44 -10.96 11.70
CA TYR A 193 -6.49 -11.80 10.50
C TYR A 193 -7.54 -12.90 10.55
N LEU A 194 -7.64 -13.63 11.67
CA LEU A 194 -8.59 -14.76 11.78
C LEU A 194 -10.04 -14.29 11.65
N LYS A 195 -10.40 -13.17 12.30
CA LYS A 195 -11.75 -12.60 12.18
C LYS A 195 -12.04 -12.13 10.74
N LEU A 196 -11.08 -11.46 10.09
CA LEU A 196 -11.21 -11.03 8.70
C LEU A 196 -11.43 -12.24 7.78
N LYS A 197 -10.64 -13.29 7.94
CA LYS A 197 -10.78 -14.53 7.17
C LYS A 197 -12.12 -15.22 7.40
N GLU A 198 -12.57 -15.34 8.66
CA GLU A 198 -13.85 -15.95 9.02
C GLU A 198 -15.03 -15.17 8.43
N ALA A 199 -14.94 -13.86 8.35
CA ALA A 199 -15.92 -13.00 7.68
C ALA A 199 -15.86 -13.05 6.15
N GLY A 200 -14.88 -13.73 5.56
CA GLY A 200 -14.70 -13.85 4.10
C GLY A 200 -14.05 -12.64 3.44
N VAL A 201 -13.35 -11.79 4.21
CA VAL A 201 -12.58 -10.66 3.67
C VAL A 201 -11.31 -11.18 3.02
N ASP A 202 -11.05 -10.77 1.79
CA ASP A 202 -9.77 -11.02 1.11
C ASP A 202 -8.64 -10.24 1.80
N VAL A 203 -7.55 -10.93 2.14
CA VAL A 203 -6.43 -10.33 2.86
C VAL A 203 -5.20 -10.23 1.96
N ALA A 204 -4.65 -9.02 1.83
CA ALA A 204 -3.36 -8.72 1.22
C ALA A 204 -2.30 -8.41 2.28
N LEU A 205 -1.02 -8.49 1.91
CA LEU A 205 0.12 -8.11 2.74
C LEU A 205 0.99 -7.09 2.00
N ALA A 206 1.49 -6.10 2.73
CA ALA A 206 2.46 -5.15 2.21
C ALA A 206 3.51 -4.79 3.26
N THR A 207 4.57 -4.11 2.82
CA THR A 207 5.68 -3.71 3.69
C THR A 207 5.40 -2.44 4.49
N ASP A 208 4.58 -1.56 3.95
CA ASP A 208 4.39 -0.20 4.47
C ASP A 208 5.74 0.55 4.62
N PHE A 209 6.65 0.36 3.66
CA PHE A 209 7.96 1.00 3.73
C PHE A 209 7.86 2.51 3.64
N ASN A 210 8.09 3.18 4.77
CA ASN A 210 8.01 4.63 4.89
C ASN A 210 9.01 5.16 5.93
N PRO A 211 9.35 6.45 5.92
CA PRO A 211 10.33 7.02 6.86
C PRO A 211 9.80 7.22 8.29
N GLY A 212 8.49 7.10 8.51
CA GLY A 212 7.85 7.39 9.81
C GLY A 212 7.67 6.17 10.68
N SER A 213 7.01 5.15 10.18
CA SER A 213 6.49 4.04 10.99
C SER A 213 7.03 2.65 10.61
N CYS A 214 7.68 2.49 9.42
CA CYS A 214 8.20 1.19 9.02
C CYS A 214 9.33 1.30 7.99
N TYR A 215 10.55 0.88 8.34
CA TYR A 215 11.69 0.91 7.42
C TYR A 215 12.08 -0.50 6.94
N ILE A 216 11.06 -1.34 6.65
CA ILE A 216 11.21 -2.74 6.23
C ILE A 216 10.85 -2.88 4.76
N GLN A 217 11.77 -3.39 3.93
CA GLN A 217 11.56 -3.62 2.49
C GLN A 217 11.44 -5.11 2.12
N SER A 218 11.66 -6.01 3.08
CA SER A 218 11.70 -7.45 2.85
C SER A 218 10.32 -8.09 2.96
N MET A 219 9.70 -8.46 1.84
CA MET A 219 8.47 -9.26 1.86
C MET A 219 8.67 -10.64 2.51
N PRO A 220 9.79 -11.37 2.34
CA PRO A 220 10.05 -12.58 3.12
C PRO A 220 9.96 -12.37 4.64
N PHE A 221 10.45 -11.23 5.14
CA PHE A 221 10.31 -10.89 6.56
C PHE A 221 8.87 -10.57 6.95
N ILE A 222 8.10 -9.90 6.09
CA ILE A 222 6.66 -9.67 6.30
C ILE A 222 5.92 -11.00 6.38
N LEU A 223 6.24 -11.99 5.53
CA LEU A 223 5.68 -13.34 5.61
C LEU A 223 5.98 -14.01 6.98
N SER A 224 7.22 -13.84 7.49
CA SER A 224 7.59 -14.33 8.82
C SER A 224 6.73 -13.71 9.92
N LEU A 225 6.59 -12.38 9.92
CA LEU A 225 5.75 -11.67 10.89
C LEU A 225 4.29 -12.10 10.79
N SER A 226 3.77 -12.29 9.57
CA SER A 226 2.38 -12.72 9.34
C SER A 226 2.13 -14.12 9.89
N CYS A 227 3.04 -15.07 9.69
CA CYS A 227 2.92 -16.40 10.27
C CYS A 227 3.03 -16.41 11.80
N ILE A 228 3.94 -15.58 12.35
CA ILE A 228 4.23 -15.56 13.79
C ILE A 228 3.15 -14.79 14.57
N TYR A 229 2.81 -13.58 14.12
CA TYR A 229 1.95 -12.68 14.88
C TYR A 229 0.48 -12.68 14.42
N LEU A 230 0.21 -12.70 13.11
CA LEU A 230 -1.14 -12.79 12.58
C LEU A 230 -1.68 -14.24 12.58
N LYS A 231 -0.82 -15.24 12.85
CA LYS A 231 -1.18 -16.67 12.81
C LYS A 231 -1.67 -17.13 11.43
N MET A 232 -1.18 -16.48 10.38
CA MET A 232 -1.53 -16.88 9.03
C MET A 232 -0.90 -18.22 8.66
N PRO A 233 -1.66 -19.18 8.09
CA PRO A 233 -1.07 -20.32 7.40
C PRO A 233 -0.11 -19.85 6.30
N ILE A 234 0.97 -20.59 6.09
CA ILE A 234 2.03 -20.19 5.15
C ILE A 234 1.52 -19.93 3.73
N LEU A 235 0.63 -20.81 3.24
CA LEU A 235 0.08 -20.64 1.90
C LEU A 235 -0.84 -19.42 1.80
N ASP A 236 -1.59 -19.13 2.84
CA ASP A 236 -2.43 -17.93 2.92
C ASP A 236 -1.55 -16.66 2.91
N ALA A 237 -0.43 -16.66 3.65
CA ALA A 237 0.51 -15.55 3.67
C ALA A 237 1.19 -15.33 2.30
N ILE A 238 1.58 -16.41 1.62
CA ILE A 238 2.14 -16.34 0.26
C ILE A 238 1.08 -15.79 -0.71
N MET A 239 -0.14 -16.31 -0.67
CA MET A 239 -1.23 -15.83 -1.52
C MET A 239 -1.57 -14.36 -1.25
N ALA A 240 -1.56 -13.94 0.02
CA ALA A 240 -1.77 -12.56 0.44
C ALA A 240 -0.69 -11.60 -0.08
N ALA A 241 0.57 -12.06 -0.18
CA ALA A 241 1.70 -11.28 -0.70
C ALA A 241 1.85 -11.33 -2.23
N THR A 242 1.04 -12.12 -2.92
CA THR A 242 1.12 -12.32 -4.38
C THR A 242 -0.22 -12.00 -5.05
N PHE A 243 -1.10 -12.99 -5.16
CA PHE A 243 -2.36 -12.85 -5.88
C PHE A 243 -3.30 -11.80 -5.27
N THR A 244 -3.50 -11.81 -3.95
CA THR A 244 -4.42 -10.85 -3.33
C THR A 244 -3.83 -9.43 -3.31
N SER A 245 -2.50 -9.28 -3.15
CA SER A 245 -1.84 -7.98 -3.34
C SER A 245 -1.98 -7.47 -4.77
N ALA A 246 -1.84 -8.34 -5.79
CA ALA A 246 -2.10 -7.96 -7.17
C ALA A 246 -3.56 -7.53 -7.38
N LYS A 247 -4.52 -8.25 -6.76
CA LYS A 247 -5.95 -7.93 -6.80
C LYS A 247 -6.23 -6.55 -6.17
N SER A 248 -5.56 -6.19 -5.07
CA SER A 248 -5.71 -4.86 -4.45
C SER A 248 -5.21 -3.72 -5.35
N LEU A 249 -4.40 -4.03 -6.36
CA LEU A 249 -3.93 -3.10 -7.39
C LEU A 249 -4.70 -3.22 -8.72
N GLN A 250 -5.70 -4.13 -8.80
CA GLN A 250 -6.41 -4.50 -10.04
C GLN A 250 -5.44 -4.99 -11.13
N LEU A 251 -4.49 -5.82 -10.75
CA LEU A 251 -3.48 -6.44 -11.62
C LEU A 251 -3.50 -7.98 -11.54
N GLU A 252 -4.50 -8.57 -10.90
CA GLU A 252 -4.64 -10.02 -10.72
C GLU A 252 -4.73 -10.79 -12.04
N ASN A 253 -5.11 -10.14 -13.13
CA ASN A 253 -5.13 -10.72 -14.47
C ASN A 253 -3.78 -10.64 -15.20
N GLU A 254 -2.80 -9.90 -14.65
CA GLU A 254 -1.49 -9.68 -15.24
C GLU A 254 -0.36 -10.35 -14.45
N VAL A 255 -0.43 -10.29 -13.11
CA VAL A 255 0.62 -10.76 -12.19
C VAL A 255 0.01 -11.44 -10.95
N GLY A 256 0.85 -11.93 -10.05
CA GLY A 256 0.46 -12.46 -8.74
C GLY A 256 0.21 -13.97 -8.72
N SER A 257 0.15 -14.63 -9.86
CA SER A 257 0.04 -16.09 -9.98
C SER A 257 0.71 -16.60 -11.26
N ILE A 258 1.08 -17.88 -11.28
CA ILE A 258 1.69 -18.52 -12.45
C ILE A 258 0.57 -19.13 -13.27
N GLU A 259 0.12 -18.41 -14.28
CA GLU A 259 -0.97 -18.80 -15.18
C GLU A 259 -0.64 -18.42 -16.63
N ILE A 260 -1.20 -19.18 -17.59
CA ILE A 260 -1.03 -18.88 -19.02
C ILE A 260 -1.64 -17.51 -19.33
N GLY A 261 -0.88 -16.65 -19.99
CA GLY A 261 -1.29 -15.29 -20.38
C GLY A 261 -0.88 -14.20 -19.41
N LYS A 262 -0.42 -14.52 -18.19
CA LYS A 262 0.14 -13.56 -17.26
C LYS A 262 1.63 -13.30 -17.51
N LYS A 263 2.12 -12.17 -17.03
CA LYS A 263 3.55 -11.85 -17.04
C LYS A 263 4.32 -12.88 -16.21
N ALA A 264 5.45 -13.33 -16.72
CA ALA A 264 6.32 -14.25 -16.00
C ALA A 264 7.19 -13.48 -14.97
N ASP A 265 6.55 -13.10 -13.87
CA ASP A 265 7.19 -12.53 -12.68
C ASP A 265 7.34 -13.66 -11.66
N ILE A 266 8.54 -14.26 -11.57
CA ILE A 266 8.75 -15.51 -10.85
C ILE A 266 9.98 -15.40 -9.95
N LEU A 267 9.85 -15.85 -8.70
CA LEU A 267 10.96 -16.02 -7.78
C LEU A 267 11.38 -17.49 -7.74
N VAL A 268 12.66 -17.75 -7.96
CA VAL A 268 13.27 -19.06 -7.75
C VAL A 268 13.98 -19.05 -6.40
N TRP A 269 13.62 -19.99 -5.55
CA TRP A 269 14.13 -20.07 -4.19
C TRP A 269 15.08 -21.27 -4.05
N ASN A 270 16.20 -21.08 -3.37
CA ASN A 270 17.11 -22.16 -2.96
C ASN A 270 16.63 -22.79 -1.64
N ILE A 271 15.50 -23.47 -1.69
CA ILE A 271 14.84 -24.14 -0.56
C ILE A 271 14.23 -25.45 -1.02
N GLU A 272 14.04 -26.37 -0.08
CA GLU A 272 13.38 -27.67 -0.34
C GLU A 272 11.86 -27.64 -0.08
N ARG A 273 11.41 -26.75 0.82
CA ARG A 273 10.02 -26.67 1.26
C ARG A 273 9.58 -25.22 1.43
N THR A 274 8.36 -24.89 1.03
CA THR A 274 7.78 -23.53 1.14
C THR A 274 7.79 -22.98 2.56
N VAL A 275 7.72 -23.81 3.60
CA VAL A 275 7.82 -23.39 5.00
C VAL A 275 9.14 -22.65 5.30
N GLN A 276 10.20 -22.92 4.55
CA GLN A 276 11.51 -22.28 4.76
C GLN A 276 11.49 -20.79 4.39
N ILE A 277 10.56 -20.33 3.55
CA ILE A 277 10.43 -18.90 3.19
C ILE A 277 10.22 -18.04 4.45
N PRO A 278 9.14 -18.23 5.26
CA PRO A 278 8.96 -17.46 6.48
C PRO A 278 9.83 -17.93 7.66
N PHE A 279 10.44 -19.13 7.58
CA PHE A 279 11.27 -19.67 8.66
C PHE A 279 12.67 -19.07 8.69
N LEU A 280 13.24 -18.73 7.53
CA LEU A 280 14.59 -18.16 7.39
C LEU A 280 14.55 -16.63 7.56
N ILE A 281 14.28 -16.17 8.79
CA ILE A 281 13.99 -14.74 9.10
C ILE A 281 15.16 -13.81 8.74
N SER A 282 16.40 -14.25 8.95
CA SER A 282 17.61 -13.42 8.76
C SER A 282 18.28 -13.60 7.41
N ASP A 283 17.82 -14.57 6.62
CA ASP A 283 18.34 -14.88 5.30
C ASP A 283 17.17 -15.00 4.31
N HIS A 284 17.38 -14.54 3.09
CA HIS A 284 16.43 -14.74 2.01
C HIS A 284 17.11 -15.60 0.96
N SER A 285 16.65 -16.83 0.85
CA SER A 285 17.19 -17.81 -0.09
C SER A 285 16.64 -17.63 -1.52
N ILE A 286 16.46 -16.38 -1.99
CA ILE A 286 16.11 -16.12 -3.37
C ILE A 286 17.34 -16.37 -4.22
N GLN A 287 17.22 -17.32 -5.14
CA GLN A 287 18.30 -17.72 -6.06
C GLN A 287 18.26 -16.88 -7.34
N SER A 288 17.09 -16.62 -7.87
CA SER A 288 16.91 -15.81 -9.07
C SER A 288 15.56 -15.12 -9.09
N ILE A 289 15.54 -13.96 -9.70
CA ILE A 289 14.33 -13.15 -9.92
C ILE A 289 14.12 -13.03 -11.41
N ILE A 290 12.95 -13.45 -11.87
CA ILE A 290 12.52 -13.37 -13.26
C ILE A 290 11.44 -12.28 -13.31
N LYS A 291 11.63 -11.31 -14.19
CA LYS A 291 10.70 -10.21 -14.46
C LYS A 291 10.35 -10.20 -15.94
N ASN A 292 9.04 -10.26 -16.26
CA ASN A 292 8.57 -10.34 -17.65
C ASN A 292 9.29 -11.42 -18.48
N GLY A 293 9.61 -12.57 -17.86
CA GLY A 293 10.29 -13.68 -18.52
C GLY A 293 11.82 -13.56 -18.64
N SER A 294 12.43 -12.48 -18.14
CA SER A 294 13.88 -12.29 -18.15
C SER A 294 14.46 -12.35 -16.74
N ILE A 295 15.64 -12.99 -16.58
CA ILE A 295 16.35 -13.00 -15.29
C ILE A 295 16.93 -11.61 -15.06
N VAL A 296 16.59 -10.99 -13.92
CA VAL A 296 17.01 -9.64 -13.53
C VAL A 296 17.90 -9.62 -12.27
N SER A 297 17.93 -10.73 -11.51
CA SER A 297 18.82 -10.90 -10.36
C SER A 297 19.00 -12.38 -10.01
#